data_5a51fd44cb8cf7ab02d8f6f4f9c6d5b2
#
_entry.id   5a51fd44cb8cf7ab02d8f6f4f9c6d5b2
#
_cell.length_a   1.000
_cell.length_b   1.000
_cell.length_c   1.000
_cell.angle_alpha   90.00
_cell.angle_beta   90.00
_cell.angle_gamma   90.00
#
_symmetry.space_group_name_H-M   'P 1'
#
loop_
_entity.id
_entity.type
_entity.pdbx_description
1 polymer ?
#
loop_
_entity_poly.entity_id
_entity_poly.type
_entity_poly.pdbx_seq_one_letter_code
_entity_poly.pdbx_strand_id
1 'polypeptide(L)'
;MNHVTLILSLLTTLLTVTSCQEATNQSPPDTTSPAVNSEQEKAAILATINRETEAAFRRDYEGWKDYWVHEPYVAKTYMEMPDSSLSETLGWEAIDEFVRTYIEEHPEPDPVPTLVDDINVQLYGEGAWVSFEQNDSVRGLKRETRLMEKVDGQWKIAGMHTTIYGSESED
;
A
#
# COMPACT_ATOMS: atom_id res chain seq x y z
N MET A 1 -52.74 57.92 33.56
CA MET A 1 -53.73 56.86 33.66
C MET A 1 -52.95 55.59 33.72
N ASN A 2 -52.66 55.08 34.96
CA ASN A 2 -53.24 53.92 35.58
C ASN A 2 -52.97 52.64 34.76
N HIS A 3 -52.40 51.59 35.23
CA HIS A 3 -52.52 50.77 36.47
C HIS A 3 -51.32 49.78 36.54
N VAL A 4 -50.70 49.62 37.66
CA VAL A 4 -50.88 48.62 38.74
C VAL A 4 -50.23 47.27 38.45
N THR A 5 -49.16 47.10 39.18
CA THR A 5 -48.57 45.98 39.87
C THR A 5 -49.37 44.66 39.90
N LEU A 6 -48.74 43.56 39.65
CA LEU A 6 -48.90 42.35 40.47
C LEU A 6 -47.65 41.45 40.44
N ILE A 7 -47.05 41.32 41.62
CA ILE A 7 -46.00 40.37 41.97
C ILE A 7 -46.67 39.03 42.19
N LEU A 8 -46.26 37.98 41.53
CA LEU A 8 -46.60 36.60 41.94
C LEU A 8 -45.36 35.77 42.05
N SER A 9 -44.99 35.54 43.29
CA SER A 9 -43.93 34.64 43.73
C SER A 9 -44.37 33.20 43.48
N LEU A 10 -43.63 32.44 42.69
CA LEU A 10 -43.85 30.99 42.55
C LEU A 10 -42.59 30.24 42.97
N LEU A 11 -42.71 29.61 44.12
CA LEU A 11 -41.75 28.71 44.74
C LEU A 11 -41.71 27.41 43.94
N THR A 12 -40.62 27.15 43.20
CA THR A 12 -40.44 25.87 42.49
C THR A 12 -39.48 24.97 43.28
N THR A 13 -40.03 23.91 43.81
CA THR A 13 -39.38 22.80 44.46
C THR A 13 -38.39 22.11 43.50
N LEU A 14 -37.15 21.98 43.94
CA LEU A 14 -36.07 21.24 43.26
C LEU A 14 -36.26 19.74 43.52
N LEU A 15 -36.72 18.99 42.54
CA LEU A 15 -36.70 17.53 42.55
C LEU A 15 -35.32 17.06 41.99
N THR A 16 -34.48 16.56 42.89
CA THR A 16 -33.26 15.82 42.49
C THR A 16 -33.63 14.42 42.02
N VAL A 17 -33.61 14.21 40.72
CA VAL A 17 -33.66 12.86 40.14
C VAL A 17 -32.25 12.27 40.20
N THR A 18 -32.03 11.34 41.08
CA THR A 18 -30.83 10.49 41.13
C THR A 18 -30.98 9.45 40.01
N SER A 19 -30.35 9.71 38.86
CA SER A 19 -30.23 8.73 37.78
C SER A 19 -29.15 7.73 38.15
N CYS A 20 -29.55 6.50 38.49
CA CYS A 20 -28.63 5.37 38.49
C CYS A 20 -28.19 5.11 37.06
N GLN A 21 -26.94 5.42 36.72
CA GLN A 21 -26.29 4.91 35.50
C GLN A 21 -25.98 3.43 35.71
N GLU A 22 -26.72 2.57 35.03
CA GLU A 22 -26.31 1.21 34.79
C GLU A 22 -24.95 1.24 34.06
N ALA A 23 -23.94 0.68 34.72
CA ALA A 23 -22.66 0.43 34.11
C ALA A 23 -22.85 -0.62 33.01
N THR A 24 -23.07 -0.18 31.79
CA THR A 24 -22.93 -1.02 30.60
C THR A 24 -21.48 -1.48 30.54
N ASN A 25 -21.32 -2.77 30.72
CA ASN A 25 -20.05 -3.48 30.59
C ASN A 25 -19.63 -3.46 29.10
N GLN A 26 -19.13 -2.30 28.61
CA GLN A 26 -18.49 -2.22 27.30
C GLN A 26 -17.17 -2.92 27.47
N SER A 27 -17.03 -4.03 26.75
CA SER A 27 -15.72 -4.63 26.49
C SER A 27 -14.79 -3.53 26.00
N PRO A 28 -13.54 -3.45 26.50
CA PRO A 28 -12.60 -2.45 26.01
C PRO A 28 -12.46 -2.60 24.50
N PRO A 29 -12.40 -1.51 23.74
CA PRO A 29 -12.12 -1.58 22.31
C PRO A 29 -10.81 -2.34 22.10
N ASP A 30 -10.82 -3.22 21.13
CA ASP A 30 -9.68 -4.05 20.75
C ASP A 30 -8.54 -3.09 20.33
N THR A 31 -7.73 -2.69 21.30
CA THR A 31 -6.58 -1.78 21.11
C THR A 31 -5.43 -2.64 20.61
N THR A 32 -5.54 -3.08 19.37
CA THR A 32 -4.35 -3.56 18.64
C THR A 32 -3.34 -2.41 18.67
N SER A 33 -2.19 -2.64 19.29
CA SER A 33 -1.17 -1.59 19.45
C SER A 33 -0.79 -1.06 18.07
N PRO A 34 -0.65 0.26 17.86
CA PRO A 34 -0.25 0.83 16.57
C PRO A 34 1.01 0.20 15.97
N ALA A 35 1.95 -0.23 16.83
CA ALA A 35 3.16 -0.93 16.42
C ALA A 35 2.88 -2.33 15.85
N VAL A 36 1.97 -3.11 16.46
CA VAL A 36 1.58 -4.44 15.96
C VAL A 36 0.89 -4.34 14.61
N ASN A 37 0.04 -3.33 14.44
CA ASN A 37 -0.61 -3.09 13.15
C ASN A 37 0.41 -2.74 12.05
N SER A 38 1.41 -1.91 12.36
CA SER A 38 2.48 -1.53 11.42
C SER A 38 3.29 -2.72 10.93
N GLU A 39 3.68 -3.65 11.80
CA GLU A 39 4.41 -4.86 11.41
C GLU A 39 3.56 -5.82 10.55
N GLN A 40 2.28 -5.94 10.84
CA GLN A 40 1.35 -6.73 10.04
C GLN A 40 1.18 -6.12 8.63
N GLU A 41 1.05 -4.81 8.53
CA GLU A 41 0.97 -4.12 7.24
C GLU A 41 2.27 -4.27 6.43
N LYS A 42 3.44 -4.10 7.07
CA LYS A 42 4.74 -4.34 6.45
C LYS A 42 4.85 -5.76 5.90
N ALA A 43 4.47 -6.78 6.67
CA ALA A 43 4.49 -8.18 6.24
C ALA A 43 3.54 -8.43 5.06
N ALA A 44 2.35 -7.83 5.05
CA ALA A 44 1.39 -7.95 3.96
C ALA A 44 1.90 -7.29 2.67
N ILE A 45 2.52 -6.12 2.78
CA ILE A 45 3.16 -5.41 1.65
C ILE A 45 4.30 -6.25 1.08
N LEU A 46 5.19 -6.76 1.93
CA LEU A 46 6.30 -7.63 1.52
C LEU A 46 5.80 -8.88 0.76
N ALA A 47 4.75 -9.51 1.28
CA ALA A 47 4.13 -10.66 0.63
C ALA A 47 3.56 -10.30 -0.76
N THR A 48 2.94 -9.14 -0.91
CA THR A 48 2.41 -8.67 -2.20
C THR A 48 3.54 -8.46 -3.21
N ILE A 49 4.62 -7.78 -2.82
CA ILE A 49 5.78 -7.52 -3.67
C ILE A 49 6.42 -8.83 -4.15
N ASN A 50 6.65 -9.77 -3.25
CA ASN A 50 7.27 -11.04 -3.58
C ASN A 50 6.40 -11.89 -4.51
N ARG A 51 5.09 -11.94 -4.30
CA ARG A 51 4.15 -12.67 -5.17
C ARG A 51 4.03 -12.05 -6.55
N GLU A 52 4.00 -10.72 -6.64
CA GLU A 52 4.03 -10.02 -7.93
C GLU A 52 5.30 -10.35 -8.69
N THR A 53 6.45 -10.31 -8.02
CA THR A 53 7.74 -10.69 -8.61
C THR A 53 7.73 -12.14 -9.11
N GLU A 54 7.27 -13.08 -8.30
CA GLU A 54 7.16 -14.48 -8.73
C GLU A 54 6.26 -14.65 -9.95
N ALA A 55 5.09 -14.02 -9.96
CA ALA A 55 4.15 -14.09 -11.08
C ALA A 55 4.76 -13.50 -12.37
N ALA A 56 5.43 -12.35 -12.27
CA ALA A 56 6.12 -11.71 -13.40
C ALA A 56 7.18 -12.63 -14.04
N PHE A 57 8.06 -13.21 -13.23
CA PHE A 57 9.13 -14.07 -13.70
C PHE A 57 8.64 -15.42 -14.23
N ARG A 58 7.54 -15.93 -13.68
CA ARG A 58 6.88 -17.16 -14.18
C ARG A 58 6.00 -16.94 -15.41
N ARG A 59 5.84 -15.70 -15.88
CA ARG A 59 4.92 -15.32 -16.97
C ARG A 59 3.45 -15.58 -16.65
N ASP A 60 3.11 -15.62 -15.35
CA ASP A 60 1.74 -15.71 -14.86
C ASP A 60 1.07 -14.32 -14.92
N TYR A 61 0.57 -13.97 -16.09
CA TYR A 61 -0.08 -12.68 -16.32
C TYR A 61 -1.31 -12.49 -15.42
N GLU A 62 -2.16 -13.50 -15.29
CA GLU A 62 -3.39 -13.40 -14.50
C GLU A 62 -3.09 -13.19 -13.02
N GLY A 63 -2.11 -13.93 -12.47
CA GLY A 63 -1.63 -13.72 -11.11
C GLY A 63 -0.96 -12.35 -10.94
N TRP A 64 -0.11 -11.95 -11.89
CA TRP A 64 0.62 -10.68 -11.84
C TRP A 64 -0.30 -9.46 -11.79
N LYS A 65 -1.31 -9.38 -12.65
CA LYS A 65 -2.22 -8.22 -12.75
C LYS A 65 -3.00 -7.97 -11.46
N ASP A 66 -3.31 -9.02 -10.70
CA ASP A 66 -4.08 -8.90 -9.47
C ASP A 66 -3.35 -8.14 -8.35
N TYR A 67 -2.03 -8.01 -8.47
CA TYR A 67 -1.21 -7.22 -7.53
C TYR A 67 -1.10 -5.75 -7.88
N TRP A 68 -1.66 -5.30 -8.99
CA TRP A 68 -1.63 -3.91 -9.45
C TRP A 68 -2.96 -3.20 -9.23
N VAL A 69 -2.87 -1.89 -9.02
CA VAL A 69 -4.02 -0.98 -9.10
C VAL A 69 -4.33 -0.73 -10.57
N HIS A 70 -5.61 -0.83 -10.96
CA HIS A 70 -6.06 -0.70 -12.35
C HIS A 70 -6.64 0.69 -12.62
N GLU A 71 -5.82 1.73 -12.42
CA GLU A 71 -6.23 3.12 -12.53
C GLU A 71 -5.33 3.92 -13.49
N PRO A 72 -5.81 5.04 -14.05
CA PRO A 72 -5.04 5.82 -15.03
C PRO A 72 -3.77 6.49 -14.47
N TYR A 73 -3.65 6.61 -13.14
CA TYR A 73 -2.51 7.27 -12.51
C TYR A 73 -1.35 6.35 -12.18
N VAL A 74 -1.49 5.04 -12.36
CA VAL A 74 -0.39 4.11 -12.06
C VAL A 74 0.79 4.30 -13.00
N ALA A 75 1.99 4.03 -12.51
CA ALA A 75 3.21 4.23 -13.27
C ALA A 75 4.19 3.07 -13.10
N LYS A 76 4.90 2.74 -14.17
CA LYS A 76 5.96 1.74 -14.17
C LYS A 76 7.18 2.33 -14.87
N THR A 77 8.28 2.50 -14.14
CA THR A 77 9.49 3.16 -14.61
C THR A 77 10.72 2.26 -14.41
N TYR A 78 11.55 2.17 -15.42
CA TYR A 78 12.87 1.55 -15.35
C TYR A 78 13.94 2.55 -15.74
N MET A 79 15.01 2.62 -14.95
CA MET A 79 16.25 3.30 -15.29
C MET A 79 17.38 2.29 -15.28
N GLU A 80 18.05 2.12 -16.40
CA GLU A 80 19.18 1.21 -16.53
C GLU A 80 20.47 2.04 -16.61
N MET A 81 21.27 1.99 -15.55
CA MET A 81 22.48 2.79 -15.43
C MET A 81 23.58 2.39 -16.43
N PRO A 82 23.76 1.10 -16.78
CA PRO A 82 24.81 0.68 -17.71
C PRO A 82 24.72 1.32 -19.09
N ASP A 83 23.51 1.54 -19.60
CA ASP A 83 23.29 2.15 -20.92
C ASP A 83 22.62 3.53 -20.85
N SER A 84 22.36 4.02 -19.65
CA SER A 84 21.68 5.29 -19.36
C SER A 84 20.29 5.38 -20.01
N SER A 85 19.59 4.26 -20.12
CA SER A 85 18.24 4.22 -20.66
C SER A 85 17.18 4.50 -19.60
N LEU A 86 16.08 5.12 -20.01
CA LEU A 86 14.89 5.36 -19.20
C LEU A 86 13.67 4.87 -19.98
N SER A 87 12.87 4.03 -19.37
CA SER A 87 11.59 3.58 -19.88
C SER A 87 10.51 3.88 -18.88
N GLU A 88 9.43 4.52 -19.30
CA GLU A 88 8.28 4.85 -18.46
C GLU A 88 6.98 4.48 -19.17
N THR A 89 6.10 3.81 -18.44
CA THR A 89 4.77 3.44 -18.89
C THR A 89 3.75 3.98 -17.91
N LEU A 90 2.81 4.80 -18.38
CA LEU A 90 1.82 5.52 -17.57
C LEU A 90 0.41 5.02 -17.83
N GLY A 91 -0.33 4.78 -16.76
CA GLY A 91 -1.69 4.28 -16.78
C GLY A 91 -1.78 2.78 -16.91
N TRP A 92 -2.83 2.22 -16.29
CA TRP A 92 -3.02 0.76 -16.26
C TRP A 92 -3.11 0.14 -17.66
N GLU A 93 -3.88 0.74 -18.56
CA GLU A 93 -4.06 0.20 -19.92
C GLU A 93 -2.73 0.04 -20.66
N ALA A 94 -1.85 1.03 -20.58
CA ALA A 94 -0.54 0.98 -21.21
C ALA A 94 0.40 -0.03 -20.51
N ILE A 95 0.34 -0.16 -19.19
CA ILE A 95 1.11 -1.14 -18.43
C ILE A 95 0.64 -2.56 -18.75
N ASP A 96 -0.66 -2.77 -18.84
CA ASP A 96 -1.28 -4.05 -19.23
C ASP A 96 -0.84 -4.48 -20.63
N GLU A 97 -0.95 -3.59 -21.61
CA GLU A 97 -0.50 -3.84 -22.99
C GLU A 97 0.99 -4.16 -23.05
N PHE A 98 1.82 -3.35 -22.36
CA PHE A 98 3.27 -3.57 -22.31
C PHE A 98 3.61 -4.97 -21.76
N VAL A 99 2.99 -5.39 -20.66
CA VAL A 99 3.29 -6.69 -20.05
C VAL A 99 2.77 -7.85 -20.89
N ARG A 100 1.59 -7.73 -21.50
CA ARG A 100 1.07 -8.76 -22.42
C ARG A 100 2.00 -8.94 -23.61
N THR A 101 2.37 -7.85 -24.27
CA THR A 101 3.29 -7.88 -25.42
C THR A 101 4.62 -8.51 -25.01
N TYR A 102 5.17 -8.12 -23.86
CA TYR A 102 6.42 -8.69 -23.37
C TYR A 102 6.33 -10.21 -23.14
N ILE A 103 5.22 -10.70 -22.56
CA ILE A 103 5.00 -12.14 -22.35
C ILE A 103 4.82 -12.88 -23.69
N GLU A 104 4.12 -12.28 -24.65
CA GLU A 104 3.96 -12.87 -26.01
C GLU A 104 5.30 -13.00 -26.75
N GLU A 105 6.16 -11.99 -26.64
CA GLU A 105 7.50 -11.98 -27.25
C GLU A 105 8.50 -12.86 -26.50
N HIS A 106 8.33 -13.03 -25.18
CA HIS A 106 9.22 -13.75 -24.30
C HIS A 106 8.43 -14.77 -23.42
N PRO A 107 7.85 -15.83 -24.01
CA PRO A 107 6.94 -16.73 -23.31
C PRO A 107 7.62 -17.64 -22.29
N GLU A 108 8.92 -17.84 -22.40
CA GLU A 108 9.65 -18.73 -21.49
C GLU A 108 9.85 -18.03 -20.13
N PRO A 109 9.55 -18.72 -19.01
CA PRO A 109 9.81 -18.18 -17.70
C PRO A 109 11.27 -17.88 -17.44
N ASP A 110 11.56 -16.76 -16.78
CA ASP A 110 12.89 -16.47 -16.27
C ASP A 110 13.09 -17.09 -14.88
N PRO A 111 14.34 -17.35 -14.47
CA PRO A 111 14.64 -17.72 -13.11
C PRO A 111 14.12 -16.66 -12.13
N VAL A 112 13.29 -17.08 -11.16
CA VAL A 112 12.81 -16.16 -10.13
C VAL A 112 14.01 -15.69 -9.29
N PRO A 113 14.21 -14.37 -9.12
CA PRO A 113 15.30 -13.85 -8.32
C PRO A 113 15.13 -14.21 -6.85
N THR A 114 16.18 -14.05 -6.06
CA THR A 114 16.04 -14.14 -4.60
C THR A 114 14.97 -13.17 -4.13
N LEU A 115 13.94 -13.68 -3.48
CA LEU A 115 12.86 -12.87 -2.97
C LEU A 115 13.38 -11.93 -1.86
N VAL A 116 12.73 -10.78 -1.75
CA VAL A 116 13.09 -9.79 -0.74
C VAL A 116 12.66 -10.29 0.63
N ASP A 117 13.53 -10.20 1.62
CA ASP A 117 13.27 -10.61 3.01
C ASP A 117 13.04 -9.43 3.94
N ASP A 118 13.47 -8.22 3.56
CA ASP A 118 13.21 -6.99 4.29
C ASP A 118 12.95 -5.81 3.34
N ILE A 119 12.11 -4.87 3.80
CA ILE A 119 11.73 -3.66 3.07
C ILE A 119 11.67 -2.47 4.02
N ASN A 120 12.03 -1.29 3.52
CA ASN A 120 11.73 -0.05 4.22
C ASN A 120 10.31 0.40 3.84
N VAL A 121 9.45 0.58 4.84
CA VAL A 121 8.06 0.98 4.63
C VAL A 121 7.74 2.22 5.44
N GLN A 122 7.14 3.20 4.77
CA GLN A 122 6.48 4.33 5.41
C GLN A 122 4.99 4.31 5.06
N LEU A 123 4.15 4.13 6.08
CA LEU A 123 2.70 4.08 5.91
C LEU A 123 2.07 5.48 5.95
N TYR A 124 1.06 5.71 5.11
CA TYR A 124 0.26 6.93 5.01
C TYR A 124 -1.22 6.58 4.88
N GLY A 125 -1.86 6.17 5.96
CA GLY A 125 -3.24 5.69 5.93
C GLY A 125 -3.35 4.39 5.13
N GLU A 126 -4.07 4.41 4.02
CA GLU A 126 -4.23 3.28 3.09
C GLU A 126 -3.18 3.29 1.97
N GLY A 127 -2.16 4.13 2.05
CA GLY A 127 -1.04 4.17 1.15
C GLY A 127 0.28 3.86 1.84
N ALA A 128 1.28 3.41 1.07
CA ALA A 128 2.63 3.20 1.56
C ALA A 128 3.68 3.56 0.51
N TRP A 129 4.80 4.12 0.99
CA TRP A 129 6.04 4.23 0.25
C TRP A 129 6.97 3.11 0.69
N VAL A 130 7.47 2.35 -0.27
CA VAL A 130 8.34 1.19 -0.03
C VAL A 130 9.62 1.32 -0.80
N SER A 131 10.75 0.95 -0.20
CA SER A 131 12.02 0.84 -0.91
C SER A 131 12.84 -0.36 -0.44
N PHE A 132 13.53 -0.99 -1.37
CA PHE A 132 14.38 -2.15 -1.13
C PHE A 132 15.45 -2.31 -2.22
N GLU A 133 16.41 -3.16 -1.95
CA GLU A 133 17.40 -3.60 -2.94
C GLU A 133 17.22 -5.09 -3.20
N GLN A 134 17.47 -5.50 -4.41
CA GLN A 134 17.40 -6.90 -4.83
C GLN A 134 18.53 -7.18 -5.81
N ASN A 135 19.12 -8.35 -5.69
CA ASN A 135 20.07 -8.84 -6.68
C ASN A 135 19.36 -9.79 -7.65
N ASP A 136 19.37 -9.41 -8.91
CA ASP A 136 18.86 -10.20 -10.04
C ASP A 136 20.03 -10.91 -10.70
N SER A 137 19.94 -12.23 -10.92
CA SER A 137 21.01 -13.02 -11.49
C SER A 137 21.33 -12.65 -12.97
N VAL A 138 20.40 -11.98 -13.64
CA VAL A 138 20.54 -11.56 -15.04
C VAL A 138 20.94 -10.09 -15.15
N ARG A 139 20.31 -9.23 -14.35
CA ARG A 139 20.46 -7.77 -14.46
C ARG A 139 21.37 -7.16 -13.40
N GLY A 140 21.80 -7.96 -12.40
CA GLY A 140 22.62 -7.49 -11.30
C GLY A 140 21.84 -6.77 -10.20
N LEU A 141 22.52 -5.88 -9.47
CA LEU A 141 21.94 -5.13 -8.38
C LEU A 141 20.92 -4.12 -8.91
N LYS A 142 19.76 -4.09 -8.28
CA LYS A 142 18.70 -3.11 -8.52
C LYS A 142 18.15 -2.55 -7.23
N ARG A 143 17.76 -1.29 -7.28
CA ARG A 143 16.99 -0.63 -6.23
C ARG A 143 15.58 -0.38 -6.73
N GLU A 144 14.61 -0.72 -5.91
CA GLU A 144 13.21 -0.52 -6.23
C GLU A 144 12.54 0.42 -5.24
N THR A 145 11.64 1.22 -5.77
CA THR A 145 10.68 2.00 -5.02
C THR A 145 9.28 1.64 -5.49
N ARG A 146 8.39 1.35 -4.56
CA ARG A 146 6.99 1.04 -4.84
C ARG A 146 6.08 2.02 -4.10
N LEU A 147 5.07 2.53 -4.81
CA LEU A 147 3.89 3.12 -4.19
C LEU A 147 2.86 2.03 -4.05
N MET A 148 2.37 1.85 -2.84
CA MET A 148 1.36 0.84 -2.54
C MET A 148 0.07 1.51 -2.09
N GLU A 149 -1.06 0.93 -2.49
CA GLU A 149 -2.40 1.34 -2.05
C GLU A 149 -3.17 0.14 -1.53
N LYS A 150 -4.00 0.37 -0.52
CA LYS A 150 -4.88 -0.65 0.04
C LYS A 150 -6.25 -0.56 -0.62
N VAL A 151 -6.54 -1.49 -1.52
CA VAL A 151 -7.79 -1.58 -2.26
C VAL A 151 -8.56 -2.79 -1.74
N ASP A 152 -9.80 -2.57 -1.24
CA ASP A 152 -10.63 -3.62 -0.65
C ASP A 152 -9.93 -4.44 0.43
N GLY A 153 -9.10 -3.77 1.24
CA GLY A 153 -8.33 -4.38 2.33
C GLY A 153 -7.06 -5.13 1.89
N GLN A 154 -6.71 -5.11 0.60
CA GLN A 154 -5.51 -5.75 0.05
C GLN A 154 -4.52 -4.71 -0.46
N TRP A 155 -3.23 -4.91 -0.18
CA TRP A 155 -2.18 -4.08 -0.72
C TRP A 155 -1.96 -4.37 -2.21
N LYS A 156 -1.95 -3.30 -3.02
CA LYS A 156 -1.68 -3.35 -4.46
C LYS A 156 -0.64 -2.31 -4.84
N ILE A 157 0.04 -2.54 -5.96
CA ILE A 157 1.07 -1.65 -6.48
C ILE A 157 0.40 -0.56 -7.32
N ALA A 158 0.58 0.69 -6.92
CA ALA A 158 0.13 1.88 -7.68
C ALA A 158 1.27 2.52 -8.46
N GLY A 159 2.51 2.24 -8.09
CA GLY A 159 3.67 2.74 -8.80
C GLY A 159 4.91 1.89 -8.55
N MET A 160 5.75 1.80 -9.58
CA MET A 160 7.02 1.10 -9.54
C MET A 160 8.10 1.95 -10.19
N HIS A 161 9.20 2.15 -9.49
CA HIS A 161 10.42 2.69 -10.06
C HIS A 161 11.58 1.74 -9.74
N THR A 162 12.21 1.22 -10.77
CA THR A 162 13.36 0.32 -10.67
C THR A 162 14.58 1.00 -11.26
N THR A 163 15.65 1.14 -10.47
CA THR A 163 16.97 1.52 -10.96
C THR A 163 17.85 0.28 -11.00
N ILE A 164 18.35 -0.07 -12.17
CA ILE A 164 19.24 -1.21 -12.40
C ILE A 164 20.66 -0.68 -12.51
N TYR A 165 21.51 -1.09 -11.58
CA TYR A 165 22.93 -0.69 -11.55
C TYR A 165 23.81 -1.57 -12.43
N GLY A 166 23.32 -2.77 -12.78
CA GLY A 166 24.07 -3.80 -13.49
C GLY A 166 24.85 -4.72 -12.56
N SER A 167 25.49 -5.73 -13.13
CA SER A 167 26.44 -6.55 -12.40
C SER A 167 27.72 -5.75 -12.16
N GLU A 168 28.33 -5.91 -10.97
CA GLU A 168 29.69 -5.41 -10.77
C GLU A 168 30.60 -6.11 -11.80
N SER A 169 31.28 -5.32 -12.62
CA SER A 169 32.32 -5.87 -13.50
C SER A 169 33.41 -6.43 -12.58
N GLU A 170 33.66 -7.72 -12.64
CA GLU A 170 34.86 -8.31 -12.06
C GLU A 170 36.08 -7.70 -12.81
N ASP A 171 36.74 -6.73 -12.16
CA ASP A 171 38.03 -6.16 -12.61
C ASP A 171 39.19 -7.15 -12.34
#